data_69afbd18ce138494e415193ed05d2a76
#
_entry.id   69afbd18ce138494e415193ed05d2a76
#
_cell.length_a   1.000
_cell.length_b   1.000
_cell.length_c   1.000
_cell.angle_alpha   90.00
_cell.angle_beta   90.00
_cell.angle_gamma   90.00
#
_symmetry.space_group_name_H-M   'P 1'
#
loop_
_entity.id
_entity.type
_entity.pdbx_description
1 polymer ?
#
loop_
_entity_poly.entity_id
_entity_poly.type
_entity_poly.pdbx_seq_one_letter_code
_entity_poly.pdbx_strand_id
1 'polypeptide(L)'
;RLLAANRQQWSGTLMGVFTADEEVASEGAKFYVRDNPPAIDFAVIGEPTSNATFSAHKGSLRPRVRVKGVTAHSGTPELGVNAIYQSARLLGLIEEAHHQQVRCRCHDLVGNASLTVTRIHGGHADNVVPDSCELLLDRRMVPGEDEEVVKAELQQLLDHAYAHAGVEAEIIAWQPT
;
A
#
# COMPACT_ATOMS: atom_id res chain seq x y z
N ARG A 1 -16.53 -9.34 -30.78
CA ARG A 1 -17.16 -10.02 -31.97
C ARG A 1 -18.62 -10.38 -31.71
N LEU A 2 -18.98 -11.06 -30.62
CA LEU A 2 -20.37 -11.46 -30.32
C LEU A 2 -21.32 -10.26 -30.24
N LEU A 3 -20.95 -9.20 -29.52
CA LEU A 3 -21.78 -7.99 -29.43
C LEU A 3 -21.94 -7.30 -30.79
N ALA A 4 -20.88 -7.25 -31.60
CA ALA A 4 -20.97 -6.69 -32.95
C ALA A 4 -21.87 -7.55 -33.87
N ALA A 5 -21.78 -8.87 -33.79
CA ALA A 5 -22.64 -9.77 -34.56
C ALA A 5 -24.13 -9.68 -34.17
N ASN A 6 -24.42 -9.29 -32.93
CA ASN A 6 -25.77 -9.14 -32.38
C ASN A 6 -26.20 -7.70 -32.20
N ARG A 7 -25.64 -6.75 -32.97
CA ARG A 7 -25.87 -5.31 -32.83
C ARG A 7 -27.35 -4.91 -32.82
N GLN A 8 -28.20 -5.67 -33.49
CA GLN A 8 -29.63 -5.40 -33.54
C GLN A 8 -30.40 -5.81 -32.28
N GLN A 9 -29.76 -6.55 -31.37
CA GLN A 9 -30.38 -7.05 -30.12
C GLN A 9 -30.16 -6.14 -28.92
N TRP A 10 -29.41 -5.04 -29.08
CA TRP A 10 -29.12 -4.09 -28.02
C TRP A 10 -29.02 -2.66 -28.54
N SER A 11 -29.23 -1.68 -27.67
CA SER A 11 -29.13 -0.24 -27.98
C SER A 11 -28.05 0.40 -27.08
N GLY A 12 -27.55 1.56 -27.51
CA GLY A 12 -26.52 2.30 -26.79
C GLY A 12 -25.15 2.25 -27.46
N THR A 13 -24.12 2.62 -26.75
CA THR A 13 -22.72 2.67 -27.18
C THR A 13 -21.89 1.66 -26.41
N LEU A 14 -21.12 0.86 -27.12
CA LEU A 14 -20.07 0.02 -26.52
C LEU A 14 -18.72 0.64 -26.88
N MET A 15 -17.94 0.97 -25.86
CA MET A 15 -16.61 1.52 -25.99
C MET A 15 -15.56 0.53 -25.45
N GLY A 16 -14.53 0.27 -26.22
CA GLY A 16 -13.34 -0.45 -25.77
C GLY A 16 -12.26 0.54 -25.40
N VAL A 17 -11.77 0.48 -24.16
CA VAL A 17 -10.65 1.29 -23.66
C VAL A 17 -9.48 0.35 -23.38
N PHE A 18 -8.33 0.62 -24.01
CA PHE A 18 -7.11 -0.15 -23.83
C PHE A 18 -6.06 0.76 -23.22
N THR A 19 -5.65 0.47 -22.00
CA THR A 19 -4.71 1.27 -21.24
C THR A 19 -3.37 0.56 -21.13
N ALA A 20 -2.29 1.33 -20.92
CA ALA A 20 -0.96 0.83 -20.64
C ALA A 20 -0.63 0.92 -19.14
N ASP A 21 0.47 0.26 -18.73
CA ASP A 21 1.09 0.39 -17.41
C ASP A 21 0.22 0.00 -16.23
N GLU A 22 -0.74 -0.94 -16.40
CA GLU A 22 -1.59 -1.40 -15.31
C GLU A 22 -0.75 -1.97 -14.17
N GLU A 23 0.24 -2.82 -14.45
CA GLU A 23 1.10 -3.50 -13.48
C GLU A 23 2.11 -2.56 -12.76
N VAL A 24 2.27 -1.33 -13.22
CA VAL A 24 3.31 -0.41 -12.70
C VAL A 24 2.73 0.78 -11.93
N ALA A 25 1.56 1.23 -12.20
CA ALA A 25 0.88 2.32 -11.49
C ALA A 25 -0.44 2.70 -12.16
N SER A 26 -0.91 1.94 -13.14
CA SER A 26 -2.14 2.22 -13.91
C SER A 26 -2.15 3.62 -14.56
N GLU A 27 -0.99 4.14 -14.99
CA GLU A 27 -0.87 5.51 -15.51
C GLU A 27 -1.74 5.73 -16.75
N GLY A 28 -1.89 4.73 -17.61
CA GLY A 28 -2.79 4.79 -18.77
C GLY A 28 -4.26 4.99 -18.37
N ALA A 29 -4.72 4.31 -17.32
CA ALA A 29 -6.08 4.48 -16.81
C ALA A 29 -6.25 5.84 -16.14
N LYS A 30 -5.27 6.27 -15.34
CA LYS A 30 -5.25 7.60 -14.71
C LYS A 30 -5.28 8.73 -15.76
N PHE A 31 -4.49 8.58 -16.83
CA PHE A 31 -4.49 9.53 -17.94
C PHE A 31 -5.88 9.61 -18.59
N TYR A 32 -6.49 8.46 -18.93
CA TYR A 32 -7.82 8.40 -19.52
C TYR A 32 -8.88 9.11 -18.67
N VAL A 33 -8.87 8.88 -17.35
CA VAL A 33 -9.83 9.51 -16.44
C VAL A 33 -9.62 11.02 -16.32
N ARG A 34 -8.36 11.50 -16.36
CA ARG A 34 -8.04 12.94 -16.30
C ARG A 34 -8.44 13.69 -17.59
N ASP A 35 -8.42 13.02 -18.73
CA ASP A 35 -8.70 13.61 -20.05
C ASP A 35 -10.21 13.72 -20.36
N ASN A 36 -11.04 13.84 -19.32
CA ASN A 36 -12.46 14.10 -19.44
C ASN A 36 -13.23 13.03 -20.24
N PRO A 37 -13.23 11.77 -19.80
CA PRO A 37 -13.87 10.69 -20.53
C PRO A 37 -15.37 10.91 -20.68
N PRO A 38 -16.02 10.34 -21.70
CA PRO A 38 -17.47 10.43 -21.84
C PRO A 38 -18.18 9.81 -20.65
N ALA A 39 -19.40 10.24 -20.36
CA ALA A 39 -20.23 9.64 -19.33
C ALA A 39 -20.44 8.13 -19.62
N ILE A 40 -20.29 7.31 -18.60
CA ILE A 40 -20.35 5.85 -18.68
C ILE A 40 -21.43 5.38 -17.69
N ASP A 41 -22.40 4.60 -18.17
CA ASP A 41 -23.44 4.00 -17.31
C ASP A 41 -22.89 2.74 -16.61
N PHE A 42 -22.10 1.92 -17.32
CA PHE A 42 -21.53 0.67 -16.81
C PHE A 42 -20.12 0.46 -17.37
N ALA A 43 -19.25 -0.12 -16.54
CA ALA A 43 -17.91 -0.53 -16.95
C ALA A 43 -17.70 -2.01 -16.63
N VAL A 44 -17.02 -2.72 -17.52
CA VAL A 44 -16.50 -4.06 -17.27
C VAL A 44 -15.00 -4.01 -17.42
N ILE A 45 -14.28 -4.40 -16.36
CA ILE A 45 -12.82 -4.40 -16.29
C ILE A 45 -12.36 -5.85 -16.45
N GLY A 46 -11.47 -6.08 -17.42
CA GLY A 46 -10.98 -7.42 -17.77
C GLY A 46 -9.81 -7.85 -16.88
N GLU A 47 -10.12 -8.38 -15.71
CA GLU A 47 -9.14 -8.92 -14.77
C GLU A 47 -9.18 -10.46 -14.72
N PRO A 48 -8.09 -11.15 -14.35
CA PRO A 48 -8.03 -12.61 -14.25
C PRO A 48 -8.75 -13.11 -12.98
N THR A 49 -10.08 -13.13 -13.01
CA THR A 49 -10.95 -13.50 -11.87
C THR A 49 -11.50 -14.91 -11.92
N SER A 50 -10.93 -15.80 -12.76
CA SER A 50 -11.47 -17.15 -13.04
C SER A 50 -12.92 -17.13 -13.49
N ASN A 51 -13.31 -16.12 -14.27
CA ASN A 51 -14.67 -15.84 -14.77
C ASN A 51 -15.72 -15.58 -13.66
N ALA A 52 -15.28 -15.31 -12.43
CA ALA A 52 -16.19 -14.80 -11.39
C ALA A 52 -16.34 -13.28 -11.54
N THR A 53 -17.55 -12.77 -11.35
CA THR A 53 -17.81 -11.33 -11.36
C THR A 53 -17.49 -10.74 -9.99
N PHE A 54 -16.61 -9.73 -9.97
CA PHE A 54 -16.32 -8.93 -8.79
C PHE A 54 -16.88 -7.53 -9.00
N SER A 55 -17.64 -7.05 -8.02
CA SER A 55 -18.26 -5.70 -8.04
C SER A 55 -17.56 -4.69 -7.13
N ALA A 56 -16.53 -5.12 -6.42
CA ALA A 56 -15.71 -4.28 -5.56
C ALA A 56 -14.29 -4.84 -5.43
N HIS A 57 -13.32 -3.99 -5.11
CA HIS A 57 -11.95 -4.36 -4.77
C HIS A 57 -11.42 -3.51 -3.62
N LYS A 58 -10.31 -3.94 -3.02
CA LYS A 58 -9.62 -3.17 -1.99
C LYS A 58 -8.76 -2.08 -2.62
N GLY A 59 -8.73 -0.91 -1.98
CA GLY A 59 -7.69 0.08 -2.25
C GLY A 59 -6.32 -0.38 -1.73
N SER A 60 -5.27 0.29 -2.15
CA SER A 60 -3.89 -0.02 -1.74
C SER A 60 -3.12 1.27 -1.46
N LEU A 61 -2.41 1.30 -0.33
CA LEU A 61 -1.41 2.32 -0.03
C LEU A 61 -0.11 1.59 0.33
N ARG A 62 1.00 2.02 -0.27
CA ARG A 62 2.31 1.39 -0.08
C ARG A 62 3.34 2.40 0.39
N PRO A 63 3.33 2.80 1.68
CA PRO A 63 4.35 3.68 2.22
C PRO A 63 5.68 2.96 2.35
N ARG A 64 6.75 3.69 2.01
CA ARG A 64 8.11 3.33 2.37
C ARG A 64 8.46 4.09 3.64
N VAL A 65 8.82 3.36 4.69
CA VAL A 65 9.20 3.90 5.99
C VAL A 65 10.69 3.72 6.19
N ARG A 66 11.39 4.77 6.57
CA ARG A 66 12.77 4.73 7.01
C ARG A 66 12.84 4.80 8.52
N VAL A 67 13.48 3.83 9.13
CA VAL A 67 13.83 3.81 10.55
C VAL A 67 15.26 4.32 10.69
N LYS A 68 15.45 5.30 11.59
CA LYS A 68 16.74 5.96 11.80
C LYS A 68 17.51 5.30 12.94
N GLY A 69 18.82 5.35 12.83
CA GLY A 69 19.78 4.93 13.82
C GLY A 69 20.99 5.87 13.86
N VAL A 70 22.06 5.41 14.48
CA VAL A 70 23.35 6.10 14.56
C VAL A 70 24.46 5.08 14.33
N THR A 71 25.34 5.36 13.39
CA THR A 71 26.48 4.49 13.08
C THR A 71 27.47 4.39 14.24
N ALA A 72 27.99 3.20 14.42
CA ALA A 72 29.14 2.92 15.30
C ALA A 72 29.92 1.70 14.77
N HIS A 73 31.11 1.49 15.26
CA HIS A 73 31.82 0.24 15.02
C HIS A 73 31.12 -0.93 15.74
N SER A 74 30.99 -2.08 15.08
CA SER A 74 30.30 -3.26 15.67
C SER A 74 30.94 -3.78 16.96
N GLY A 75 32.21 -3.46 17.22
CA GLY A 75 32.93 -3.77 18.46
C GLY A 75 32.61 -2.83 19.63
N THR A 76 31.95 -1.70 19.37
CA THR A 76 31.50 -0.69 20.36
C THR A 76 30.09 -0.23 20.05
N PRO A 77 29.11 -1.17 20.00
CA PRO A 77 27.75 -0.89 19.52
C PRO A 77 26.98 0.09 20.42
N GLU A 78 27.40 0.25 21.67
CA GLU A 78 26.82 1.19 22.65
C GLU A 78 27.03 2.67 22.27
N LEU A 79 27.94 2.96 21.35
CA LEU A 79 28.16 4.31 20.81
C LEU A 79 27.24 4.66 19.65
N GLY A 80 26.42 3.71 19.21
CA GLY A 80 25.46 3.86 18.11
C GLY A 80 24.04 3.51 18.49
N VAL A 81 23.14 3.65 17.50
CA VAL A 81 21.76 3.19 17.59
C VAL A 81 21.49 2.31 16.38
N ASN A 82 21.27 1.03 16.61
CA ASN A 82 21.07 0.06 15.54
C ASN A 82 19.67 0.17 14.93
N ALA A 83 19.57 0.68 13.68
CA ALA A 83 18.32 0.84 12.98
C ALA A 83 17.59 -0.48 12.72
N ILE A 84 18.29 -1.62 12.58
CA ILE A 84 17.66 -2.94 12.45
C ILE A 84 16.97 -3.33 13.77
N TYR A 85 17.57 -3.09 14.92
CA TYR A 85 16.96 -3.37 16.22
C TYR A 85 15.77 -2.43 16.48
N GLN A 86 15.86 -1.17 16.07
CA GLN A 86 14.72 -0.24 16.12
C GLN A 86 13.59 -0.72 15.20
N SER A 87 13.90 -1.21 14.00
CA SER A 87 12.90 -1.77 13.07
C SER A 87 12.19 -2.99 13.68
N ALA A 88 12.89 -3.87 14.40
CA ALA A 88 12.26 -5.02 15.04
C ALA A 88 11.17 -4.59 16.05
N ARG A 89 11.36 -3.49 16.77
CA ARG A 89 10.34 -2.91 17.68
C ARG A 89 9.15 -2.34 16.89
N LEU A 90 9.42 -1.60 15.81
CA LEU A 90 8.38 -1.05 14.96
C LEU A 90 7.56 -2.15 14.28
N LEU A 91 8.18 -3.25 13.85
CA LEU A 91 7.48 -4.40 13.26
C LEU A 91 6.42 -4.97 14.21
N GLY A 92 6.77 -5.12 15.51
CA GLY A 92 5.81 -5.57 16.52
C GLY A 92 4.61 -4.62 16.67
N LEU A 93 4.84 -3.31 16.68
CA LEU A 93 3.76 -2.32 16.75
C LEU A 93 2.88 -2.30 15.48
N ILE A 94 3.48 -2.49 14.30
CA ILE A 94 2.71 -2.60 13.05
C ILE A 94 1.83 -3.86 13.05
N GLU A 95 2.37 -5.00 13.50
CA GLU A 95 1.62 -6.25 13.62
C GLU A 95 0.47 -6.13 14.63
N GLU A 96 0.71 -5.52 15.77
CA GLU A 96 -0.31 -5.24 16.77
C GLU A 96 -1.42 -4.33 16.23
N ALA A 97 -1.06 -3.22 15.58
CA ALA A 97 -2.01 -2.32 14.93
C ALA A 97 -2.84 -3.03 13.86
N HIS A 98 -2.22 -3.93 13.07
CA HIS A 98 -2.95 -4.76 12.12
C HIS A 98 -4.02 -5.59 12.82
N HIS A 99 -3.66 -6.33 13.87
CA HIS A 99 -4.58 -7.25 14.54
C HIS A 99 -5.68 -6.53 15.34
N GLN A 100 -5.34 -5.45 16.03
CA GLN A 100 -6.26 -4.79 16.95
C GLN A 100 -7.14 -3.71 16.30
N GLN A 101 -6.67 -3.07 15.23
CA GLN A 101 -7.33 -1.90 14.66
C GLN A 101 -7.71 -2.08 13.19
N VAL A 102 -6.75 -2.48 12.35
CA VAL A 102 -6.94 -2.49 10.90
C VAL A 102 -7.84 -3.66 10.47
N ARG A 103 -7.54 -4.87 10.94
CA ARG A 103 -8.28 -6.09 10.57
C ARG A 103 -9.74 -6.07 11.03
N CYS A 104 -10.10 -5.26 12.01
CA CYS A 104 -11.48 -5.10 12.46
C CYS A 104 -12.39 -4.38 11.45
N ARG A 105 -11.79 -3.68 10.48
CA ARG A 105 -12.52 -3.02 9.40
C ARG A 105 -12.82 -4.04 8.32
N CYS A 106 -14.08 -4.27 8.07
CA CYS A 106 -14.58 -5.30 7.16
C CYS A 106 -15.63 -4.73 6.22
N HIS A 107 -15.65 -5.22 5.00
CA HIS A 107 -16.69 -4.93 4.02
C HIS A 107 -17.19 -6.25 3.42
N ASP A 108 -18.49 -6.41 3.27
CA ASP A 108 -19.15 -7.67 2.90
C ASP A 108 -18.60 -8.28 1.58
N LEU A 109 -18.27 -7.44 0.61
CA LEU A 109 -17.80 -7.91 -0.71
C LEU A 109 -16.30 -8.22 -0.76
N VAL A 110 -15.47 -7.55 0.06
CA VAL A 110 -14.01 -7.65 -0.07
C VAL A 110 -13.32 -8.16 1.20
N GLY A 111 -14.08 -8.42 2.27
CA GLY A 111 -13.54 -8.88 3.55
C GLY A 111 -12.77 -7.80 4.32
N ASN A 112 -11.80 -8.21 5.12
CA ASN A 112 -11.11 -7.33 6.07
C ASN A 112 -10.03 -6.46 5.41
N ALA A 113 -9.84 -5.26 5.94
CA ALA A 113 -8.66 -4.45 5.68
C ALA A 113 -7.39 -5.15 6.19
N SER A 114 -6.22 -4.76 5.67
CA SER A 114 -4.96 -5.32 6.12
C SER A 114 -3.82 -4.30 6.11
N LEU A 115 -2.87 -4.48 7.00
CA LEU A 115 -1.59 -3.77 7.06
C LEU A 115 -0.49 -4.81 7.25
N THR A 116 0.49 -4.84 6.37
CA THR A 116 1.61 -5.79 6.47
C THR A 116 2.91 -5.16 5.98
N VAL A 117 4.03 -5.62 6.51
CA VAL A 117 5.35 -5.26 5.99
C VAL A 117 5.75 -6.32 4.96
N THR A 118 6.00 -5.88 3.72
CA THR A 118 6.30 -6.76 2.59
C THR A 118 7.78 -6.82 2.26
N ARG A 119 8.56 -5.82 2.66
CA ARG A 119 10.02 -5.79 2.50
C ARG A 119 10.68 -5.09 3.67
N ILE A 120 11.88 -5.54 4.00
CA ILE A 120 12.80 -4.90 4.94
C ILE A 120 14.21 -4.92 4.35
N HIS A 121 14.92 -3.80 4.46
CA HIS A 121 16.30 -3.68 4.03
C HIS A 121 17.08 -2.78 5.00
N GLY A 122 18.21 -3.28 5.53
CA GLY A 122 19.05 -2.52 6.46
C GLY A 122 20.46 -3.08 6.54
N GLY A 123 21.41 -2.19 6.84
CA GLY A 123 22.83 -2.51 6.91
C GLY A 123 23.53 -2.45 5.54
N HIS A 124 24.82 -2.08 5.55
CA HIS A 124 25.64 -1.93 4.35
C HIS A 124 27.09 -2.44 4.53
N ALA A 125 27.50 -2.78 5.76
CA ALA A 125 28.82 -3.29 6.06
C ALA A 125 28.80 -4.21 7.28
N ASP A 126 29.66 -5.23 7.27
CA ASP A 126 29.66 -6.31 8.28
C ASP A 126 30.10 -5.84 9.68
N ASN A 127 30.85 -4.77 9.76
CA ASN A 127 31.43 -4.25 10.99
C ASN A 127 30.92 -2.87 11.41
N VAL A 128 29.75 -2.46 10.88
CA VAL A 128 29.11 -1.16 11.16
C VAL A 128 27.73 -1.37 11.72
N VAL A 129 27.42 -0.72 12.84
CA VAL A 129 26.05 -0.57 13.35
C VAL A 129 25.25 0.25 12.35
N PRO A 130 24.15 -0.26 11.76
CA PRO A 130 23.42 0.43 10.72
C PRO A 130 22.64 1.63 11.27
N ASP A 131 22.75 2.76 10.58
CA ASP A 131 22.02 4.01 10.87
C ASP A 131 20.68 4.14 10.15
N SER A 132 20.39 3.20 9.26
CA SER A 132 19.15 3.22 8.47
C SER A 132 18.64 1.82 8.21
N CYS A 133 17.30 1.66 8.29
CA CYS A 133 16.59 0.47 7.84
C CYS A 133 15.31 0.91 7.15
N GLU A 134 15.04 0.40 5.95
CA GLU A 134 13.84 0.72 5.19
C GLU A 134 12.85 -0.44 5.21
N LEU A 135 11.59 -0.10 5.45
CA LEU A 135 10.44 -1.00 5.41
C LEU A 135 9.52 -0.58 4.26
N LEU A 136 8.97 -1.54 3.54
CA LEU A 136 7.86 -1.33 2.64
C LEU A 136 6.61 -1.94 3.27
N LEU A 137 5.58 -1.14 3.43
CA LEU A 137 4.29 -1.58 3.92
C LEU A 137 3.30 -1.73 2.76
N ASP A 138 2.35 -2.64 2.90
CA ASP A 138 1.16 -2.75 2.05
C ASP A 138 -0.08 -2.63 2.95
N ARG A 139 -0.85 -1.56 2.77
CA ARG A 139 -2.10 -1.28 3.47
C ARG A 139 -3.25 -1.44 2.49
N ARG A 140 -4.02 -2.52 2.65
CA ARG A 140 -5.23 -2.75 1.86
C ARG A 140 -6.43 -2.12 2.54
N MET A 141 -7.08 -1.20 1.82
CA MET A 141 -8.24 -0.45 2.27
C MET A 141 -9.53 -1.12 1.80
N VAL A 142 -10.56 -1.07 2.63
CA VAL A 142 -11.91 -1.51 2.24
C VAL A 142 -12.73 -0.31 1.73
N PRO A 143 -13.77 -0.54 0.88
CA PRO A 143 -14.66 0.53 0.46
C PRO A 143 -15.23 1.31 1.65
N GLY A 144 -15.22 2.63 1.57
CA GLY A 144 -15.65 3.54 2.64
C GLY A 144 -14.54 4.07 3.53
N GLU A 145 -13.32 3.54 3.44
CA GLU A 145 -12.16 4.16 4.09
C GLU A 145 -11.66 5.35 3.26
N ASP A 146 -11.32 6.44 3.94
CA ASP A 146 -10.73 7.63 3.34
C ASP A 146 -9.19 7.53 3.35
N GLU A 147 -8.57 7.82 2.21
CA GLU A 147 -7.12 7.69 2.03
C GLU A 147 -6.33 8.61 2.95
N GLU A 148 -6.77 9.86 3.14
CA GLU A 148 -6.07 10.82 3.99
C GLU A 148 -6.19 10.46 5.47
N VAL A 149 -7.32 9.89 5.88
CA VAL A 149 -7.48 9.35 7.23
C VAL A 149 -6.53 8.19 7.46
N VAL A 150 -6.43 7.25 6.52
CA VAL A 150 -5.51 6.11 6.64
C VAL A 150 -4.04 6.54 6.64
N LYS A 151 -3.68 7.54 5.85
CA LYS A 151 -2.33 8.14 5.90
C LYS A 151 -2.02 8.76 7.26
N ALA A 152 -2.99 9.49 7.84
CA ALA A 152 -2.84 10.08 9.17
C ALA A 152 -2.69 9.00 10.25
N GLU A 153 -3.43 7.90 10.18
CA GLU A 153 -3.30 6.76 11.11
C GLU A 153 -1.92 6.11 11.04
N LEU A 154 -1.36 5.95 9.84
CA LEU A 154 0.00 5.44 9.67
C LEU A 154 1.04 6.39 10.27
N GLN A 155 0.86 7.69 10.13
CA GLN A 155 1.72 8.67 10.80
C GLN A 155 1.59 8.58 12.33
N GLN A 156 0.38 8.49 12.86
CA GLN A 156 0.14 8.32 14.31
C GLN A 156 0.79 7.05 14.86
N LEU A 157 0.83 5.96 14.08
CA LEU A 157 1.54 4.74 14.48
C LEU A 157 3.06 4.99 14.64
N LEU A 158 3.67 5.76 13.73
CA LEU A 158 5.08 6.13 13.85
C LEU A 158 5.33 7.07 15.04
N ASP A 159 4.46 8.03 15.26
CA ASP A 159 4.52 8.95 16.40
C ASP A 159 4.39 8.18 17.74
N HIS A 160 3.51 7.18 17.76
CA HIS A 160 3.37 6.28 18.91
C HIS A 160 4.65 5.45 19.13
N ALA A 161 5.26 4.92 18.06
CA ALA A 161 6.52 4.18 18.16
C ALA A 161 7.66 5.06 18.72
N TYR A 162 7.71 6.32 18.34
CA TYR A 162 8.67 7.27 18.91
C TYR A 162 8.40 7.50 20.39
N ALA A 163 7.17 7.82 20.77
CA ALA A 163 6.81 8.18 22.15
C ALA A 163 7.00 7.03 23.15
N HIS A 164 6.72 5.77 22.75
CA HIS A 164 6.66 4.63 23.66
C HIS A 164 7.86 3.68 23.55
N ALA A 165 8.53 3.65 22.41
CA ALA A 165 9.66 2.75 22.17
C ALA A 165 10.95 3.47 21.74
N GLY A 166 10.94 4.80 21.63
CA GLY A 166 12.08 5.61 21.19
C GLY A 166 12.49 5.33 19.74
N VAL A 167 11.58 4.81 18.92
CA VAL A 167 11.86 4.47 17.52
C VAL A 167 11.64 5.68 16.64
N GLU A 168 12.71 6.28 16.14
CA GLU A 168 12.61 7.37 15.18
C GLU A 168 12.42 6.80 13.77
N ALA A 169 11.26 7.08 13.16
CA ALA A 169 10.90 6.63 11.83
C ALA A 169 10.10 7.69 11.08
N GLU A 170 10.20 7.68 9.75
CA GLU A 170 9.51 8.61 8.86
C GLU A 170 9.00 7.93 7.59
N ILE A 171 7.87 8.37 7.06
CA ILE A 171 7.40 7.96 5.74
C ILE A 171 8.17 8.79 4.70
N ILE A 172 9.01 8.12 3.90
CA ILE A 172 9.86 8.79 2.91
C ILE A 172 9.28 8.80 1.50
N ALA A 173 8.31 7.94 1.23
CA ALA A 173 7.61 7.89 -0.05
C ALA A 173 6.30 7.11 0.06
N TRP A 174 5.36 7.44 -0.81
CA TRP A 174 4.19 6.64 -1.12
C TRP A 174 4.42 6.02 -2.50
N GLN A 175 4.49 4.69 -2.57
CA GLN A 175 4.69 4.03 -3.86
C GLN A 175 3.40 4.07 -4.67
N PRO A 176 3.47 4.21 -6.00
CA PRO A 176 2.32 4.10 -6.88
C PRO A 176 1.64 2.73 -6.69
N THR A 177 0.33 2.72 -6.70
CA THR A 177 -0.53 1.54 -6.60
C THR A 177 -1.36 1.41 -7.85
#